data_9d9e3c220a6c8a741679603c3e781215
#
_entry.id   9d9e3c220a6c8a741679603c3e781215
#
_cell.length_a   1.000
_cell.length_b   1.000
_cell.length_c   1.000
_cell.angle_alpha   90.00
_cell.angle_beta   90.00
_cell.angle_gamma   90.00
#
_symmetry.space_group_name_H-M   'P 1'
#
loop_
_entity.id
_entity.type
_entity.pdbx_description
1 polymer ?
#
loop_
_entity_poly.entity_id
_entity_poly.type
_entity_poly.pdbx_seq_one_letter_code
_entity_poly.pdbx_strand_id
1 'polypeptide(L)'
;MIKKIFILFFILLHNVAHADDVLTVGTYDSFTAEWGPGPDIEDGFEKICNCDLQFIATSQAGSLSSDIFINGKDVILGVEHNDFDISYNDDLWAYYDYGYFAFIYDNSKLDNPPKSMIDLINQDDLKIVVQDPRTSPVGLGLLRWMKSLFGDEYQSNIKKLDKKIITYTPGWTEAYGMFLEGNADIVLSYSTSPYYHLEYENENKYRALIFEEGHLPTKEVVYVRNDSSNKELGQQFINFLLKKQIQEIIAKKNIMYPVNEEAVPERMKYLVEPVAVNYVGNLSAAELVEEWLEIVTK
;
A
#
# COMPACT_ATOMS: atom_id res chain seq x y z
N MET A 1 17.23 -5.83 82.09
CA MET A 1 16.83 -4.86 81.02
C MET A 1 17.42 -5.31 79.72
N ILE A 2 16.62 -5.96 78.85
CA ILE A 2 17.05 -6.50 77.55
C ILE A 2 16.61 -5.50 76.49
N LYS A 3 17.58 -4.85 75.82
CA LYS A 3 17.31 -3.93 74.67
C LYS A 3 17.02 -4.78 73.46
N LYS A 4 15.79 -4.68 72.95
CA LYS A 4 15.41 -5.23 71.66
C LYS A 4 15.93 -4.29 70.56
N ILE A 5 16.85 -4.78 69.72
CA ILE A 5 17.33 -4.12 68.52
C ILE A 5 16.33 -4.51 67.41
N PHE A 6 15.61 -3.49 66.90
CA PHE A 6 14.77 -3.64 65.68
C PHE A 6 15.67 -3.41 64.46
N ILE A 7 15.96 -4.46 63.69
CA ILE A 7 16.62 -4.33 62.39
C ILE A 7 15.53 -4.06 61.36
N LEU A 8 15.51 -2.84 60.85
CA LEU A 8 14.63 -2.43 59.74
C LEU A 8 15.28 -2.92 58.45
N PHE A 9 14.69 -3.96 57.84
CA PHE A 9 15.09 -4.45 56.54
C PHE A 9 14.51 -3.52 55.46
N PHE A 10 15.33 -2.63 54.90
CA PHE A 10 15.00 -1.83 53.73
C PHE A 10 15.09 -2.74 52.50
N ILE A 11 13.93 -3.19 51.97
CA ILE A 11 13.85 -3.84 50.67
C ILE A 11 14.00 -2.74 49.62
N LEU A 12 15.20 -2.58 49.08
CA LEU A 12 15.44 -1.82 47.84
C LEU A 12 14.77 -2.58 46.70
N LEU A 13 13.58 -2.14 46.34
CA LEU A 13 12.99 -2.47 45.05
C LEU A 13 13.90 -1.87 43.98
N HIS A 14 14.77 -2.69 43.43
CA HIS A 14 15.45 -2.35 42.19
C HIS A 14 14.37 -2.34 41.10
N ASN A 15 14.01 -1.15 40.62
CA ASN A 15 13.39 -1.01 39.33
C ASN A 15 14.43 -1.51 38.33
N VAL A 16 14.31 -2.77 37.91
CA VAL A 16 14.96 -3.26 36.70
C VAL A 16 14.26 -2.48 35.61
N ALA A 17 14.93 -1.49 35.02
CA ALA A 17 14.53 -0.93 33.78
C ALA A 17 14.62 -2.12 32.77
N HIS A 18 13.50 -2.69 32.43
CA HIS A 18 13.43 -3.53 31.22
C HIS A 18 13.80 -2.60 30.07
N ALA A 19 14.80 -2.98 29.27
CA ALA A 19 14.92 -2.43 27.94
C ALA A 19 13.57 -2.68 27.26
N ASP A 20 12.93 -1.64 26.73
CA ASP A 20 11.67 -1.79 26.03
C ASP A 20 11.89 -2.79 24.90
N ASP A 21 11.00 -3.77 24.74
CA ASP A 21 11.05 -4.69 23.63
C ASP A 21 10.92 -3.89 22.34
N VAL A 22 11.80 -4.11 21.37
CA VAL A 22 11.78 -3.42 20.08
C VAL A 22 11.09 -4.28 19.06
N LEU A 23 10.06 -3.73 18.39
CA LEU A 23 9.43 -4.35 17.24
C LEU A 23 9.83 -3.62 15.95
N THR A 24 10.56 -4.30 15.07
CA THR A 24 10.96 -3.74 13.79
C THR A 24 9.96 -4.07 12.69
N VAL A 25 9.43 -3.03 12.02
CA VAL A 25 8.43 -3.16 10.95
C VAL A 25 8.97 -2.60 9.65
N GLY A 26 9.17 -3.48 8.66
CA GLY A 26 9.53 -3.07 7.30
C GLY A 26 8.30 -2.62 6.53
N THR A 27 8.36 -1.45 5.88
CA THR A 27 7.24 -0.90 5.11
C THR A 27 7.72 0.06 4.00
N TYR A 28 6.82 0.74 3.32
CA TYR A 28 7.11 1.72 2.29
C TYR A 28 7.10 3.16 2.84
N ASP A 29 7.77 4.07 2.14
CA ASP A 29 8.04 5.44 2.58
C ASP A 29 6.78 6.29 2.77
N SER A 30 5.78 6.17 1.88
CA SER A 30 4.53 6.93 2.03
C SER A 30 3.71 6.50 3.26
N PHE A 31 3.85 5.26 3.74
CA PHE A 31 3.22 4.81 4.98
C PHE A 31 3.80 5.54 6.20
N THR A 32 5.12 5.76 6.23
CA THR A 32 5.84 6.37 7.34
C THR A 32 6.04 7.89 7.22
N ALA A 33 5.61 8.47 6.10
CA ALA A 33 5.67 9.91 5.90
C ALA A 33 4.86 10.66 7.00
N GLU A 34 5.19 11.92 7.25
CA GLU A 34 4.49 12.75 8.26
C GLU A 34 2.96 12.79 8.04
N TRP A 35 2.54 12.77 6.77
CA TRP A 35 1.14 12.72 6.37
C TRP A 35 0.56 11.31 6.29
N GLY A 36 1.40 10.26 6.31
CA GLY A 36 1.00 8.86 6.29
C GLY A 36 0.42 8.37 7.62
N PRO A 37 -0.06 7.11 7.68
CA PRO A 37 -0.63 6.55 8.89
C PRO A 37 0.41 6.13 9.94
N GLY A 38 1.67 5.90 9.53
CA GLY A 38 2.74 5.36 10.38
C GLY A 38 2.91 6.08 11.71
N PRO A 39 3.08 7.43 11.74
CA PRO A 39 3.28 8.16 13.00
C PRO A 39 2.15 7.97 14.01
N ASP A 40 0.89 7.97 13.58
CA ASP A 40 -0.25 7.74 14.49
C ASP A 40 -0.34 6.29 14.97
N ILE A 41 0.07 5.34 14.11
CA ILE A 41 0.09 3.91 14.43
C ILE A 41 1.19 3.61 15.45
N GLU A 42 2.39 4.17 15.25
CA GLU A 42 3.53 4.08 16.18
C GLU A 42 3.12 4.59 17.56
N ASP A 43 2.71 5.86 17.65
CA ASP A 43 2.26 6.48 18.90
C ASP A 43 1.12 5.71 19.59
N GLY A 44 0.18 5.17 18.81
CA GLY A 44 -0.94 4.39 19.34
C GLY A 44 -0.55 3.00 19.82
N PHE A 45 0.36 2.31 19.13
CA PHE A 45 0.78 0.96 19.49
C PHE A 45 1.72 0.96 20.70
N GLU A 46 2.70 1.86 20.76
CA GLU A 46 3.64 1.99 21.88
C GLU A 46 2.94 2.23 23.20
N LYS A 47 1.85 2.99 23.22
CA LYS A 47 1.02 3.22 24.41
C LYS A 47 0.40 1.96 25.00
N ILE A 48 0.22 0.91 24.21
CA ILE A 48 -0.44 -0.32 24.65
C ILE A 48 0.51 -1.51 24.80
N CYS A 49 1.61 -1.57 24.03
CA CYS A 49 2.57 -2.67 24.10
C CYS A 49 3.64 -2.46 25.17
N ASN A 50 3.89 -1.23 25.59
CA ASN A 50 5.06 -0.84 26.40
C ASN A 50 6.36 -1.32 25.73
N CYS A 51 6.46 -1.09 24.39
CA CYS A 51 7.56 -1.44 23.54
C CYS A 51 7.97 -0.21 22.69
N ASP A 52 9.08 -0.32 21.96
CA ASP A 52 9.55 0.63 20.96
C ASP A 52 9.20 0.06 19.55
N LEU A 53 8.35 0.75 18.79
CA LEU A 53 7.98 0.36 17.42
C LEU A 53 8.86 1.12 16.41
N GLN A 54 9.68 0.40 15.68
CA GLN A 54 10.59 0.99 14.70
C GLN A 54 10.17 0.67 13.27
N PHE A 55 9.70 1.66 12.52
CA PHE A 55 9.48 1.52 11.10
C PHE A 55 10.79 1.66 10.30
N ILE A 56 11.02 0.74 9.36
CA ILE A 56 12.12 0.76 8.41
C ILE A 56 11.53 0.83 7.01
N ALA A 57 11.58 2.02 6.41
CA ALA A 57 10.92 2.30 5.14
C ALA A 57 11.83 2.10 3.92
N THR A 58 11.20 1.79 2.78
CA THR A 58 11.82 1.79 1.45
C THR A 58 10.98 2.63 0.48
N SER A 59 11.65 3.37 -0.42
CA SER A 59 10.98 4.07 -1.53
C SER A 59 10.57 3.14 -2.68
N GLN A 60 10.98 1.87 -2.63
CA GLN A 60 10.67 0.85 -3.62
C GLN A 60 9.76 -0.21 -3.00
N ALA A 61 8.45 0.07 -2.92
CA ALA A 61 7.48 -0.83 -2.30
C ALA A 61 7.47 -2.24 -2.91
N GLY A 62 7.86 -2.41 -4.18
CA GLY A 62 8.06 -3.71 -4.81
C GLY A 62 9.19 -4.55 -4.19
N SER A 63 10.08 -3.95 -3.39
CA SER A 63 11.14 -4.67 -2.68
C SER A 63 10.71 -5.28 -1.35
N LEU A 64 9.48 -5.00 -0.87
CA LEU A 64 8.99 -5.45 0.44
C LEU A 64 8.96 -6.97 0.61
N SER A 65 8.89 -7.72 -0.48
CA SER A 65 8.97 -9.20 -0.48
C SER A 65 10.39 -9.74 -0.74
N SER A 66 11.39 -8.86 -0.95
CA SER A 66 12.76 -9.31 -1.23
C SER A 66 13.52 -9.75 0.03
N ASP A 67 14.29 -10.84 -0.06
CA ASP A 67 15.10 -11.36 1.05
C ASP A 67 16.05 -10.30 1.64
N ILE A 68 16.55 -9.40 0.79
CA ILE A 68 17.47 -8.32 1.22
C ILE A 68 16.73 -7.34 2.14
N PHE A 69 15.50 -6.95 1.77
CA PHE A 69 14.76 -5.98 2.55
C PHE A 69 14.19 -6.58 3.84
N ILE A 70 13.59 -7.78 3.76
CA ILE A 70 12.92 -8.40 4.91
C ILE A 70 13.90 -8.82 6.02
N ASN A 71 15.18 -9.07 5.68
CA ASN A 71 16.16 -9.55 6.63
C ASN A 71 16.32 -8.61 7.84
N GLY A 72 16.32 -9.18 9.05
CA GLY A 72 16.49 -8.46 10.32
C GLY A 72 15.28 -7.64 10.75
N LYS A 73 14.11 -7.81 10.14
CA LYS A 73 12.84 -7.20 10.55
C LYS A 73 11.92 -8.26 11.14
N ASP A 74 11.05 -7.87 12.06
CA ASP A 74 10.09 -8.77 12.70
C ASP A 74 8.80 -8.89 11.90
N VAL A 75 8.32 -7.76 11.41
CA VAL A 75 7.06 -7.63 10.67
C VAL A 75 7.32 -6.96 9.33
N ILE A 76 6.60 -7.39 8.30
CA ILE A 76 6.55 -6.68 7.02
C ILE A 76 5.10 -6.24 6.77
N LEU A 77 4.93 -4.98 6.37
CA LEU A 77 3.65 -4.33 6.17
C LEU A 77 3.60 -3.68 4.78
N GLY A 78 2.53 -3.89 4.03
CA GLY A 78 2.32 -3.29 2.72
C GLY A 78 2.70 -4.18 1.54
N VAL A 79 2.84 -5.50 1.75
CA VAL A 79 3.07 -6.43 0.64
C VAL A 79 1.77 -6.60 -0.15
N GLU A 80 1.84 -6.43 -1.46
CA GLU A 80 0.70 -6.67 -2.35
C GLU A 80 0.33 -8.16 -2.35
N HIS A 81 -0.96 -8.46 -2.23
CA HIS A 81 -1.44 -9.84 -1.97
C HIS A 81 -1.06 -10.86 -3.04
N ASN A 82 -0.91 -10.46 -4.32
CA ASN A 82 -0.47 -11.36 -5.38
C ASN A 82 1.02 -11.73 -5.28
N ASP A 83 1.78 -11.03 -4.45
CA ASP A 83 3.20 -11.28 -4.18
C ASP A 83 3.42 -11.96 -2.81
N PHE A 84 2.33 -12.31 -2.10
CA PHE A 84 2.35 -12.95 -0.80
C PHE A 84 1.92 -14.42 -0.90
N ASP A 85 2.65 -15.30 -0.22
CA ASP A 85 2.29 -16.72 -0.13
C ASP A 85 1.21 -16.94 0.93
N ILE A 86 -0.04 -17.10 0.51
CA ILE A 86 -1.20 -17.34 1.38
C ILE A 86 -1.14 -18.67 2.14
N SER A 87 -0.17 -19.57 1.85
CA SER A 87 0.07 -20.77 2.66
C SER A 87 0.82 -20.48 3.96
N TYR A 88 1.14 -19.20 4.20
CA TYR A 88 1.75 -18.74 5.44
C TYR A 88 0.87 -19.07 6.65
N ASN A 89 1.46 -19.16 7.86
CA ASN A 89 0.72 -19.46 9.08
C ASN A 89 -0.40 -18.43 9.31
N ASP A 90 -1.66 -18.88 9.30
CA ASP A 90 -2.87 -18.02 9.35
C ASP A 90 -2.91 -17.06 10.54
N ASP A 91 -2.26 -17.42 11.67
CA ASP A 91 -2.21 -16.56 12.85
C ASP A 91 -1.19 -15.43 12.75
N LEU A 92 -0.31 -15.43 11.72
CA LEU A 92 0.81 -14.51 11.60
C LEU A 92 0.70 -13.54 10.42
N TRP A 93 -0.47 -13.41 9.80
CA TRP A 93 -0.70 -12.42 8.76
C TRP A 93 -2.16 -11.99 8.67
N ALA A 94 -2.39 -10.84 8.05
CA ALA A 94 -3.73 -10.35 7.74
C ALA A 94 -3.70 -9.39 6.54
N TYR A 95 -4.84 -9.24 5.86
CA TYR A 95 -5.12 -8.05 5.07
C TYR A 95 -5.48 -6.90 6.02
N TYR A 96 -4.99 -5.69 5.74
CA TYR A 96 -5.33 -4.54 6.57
C TYR A 96 -6.03 -3.41 5.80
N ASP A 97 -5.87 -3.37 4.48
CA ASP A 97 -6.62 -2.51 3.59
C ASP A 97 -6.76 -3.10 2.18
N TYR A 98 -7.55 -2.45 1.33
CA TYR A 98 -7.72 -2.84 -0.06
C TYR A 98 -8.13 -1.64 -0.94
N GLY A 99 -8.01 -1.82 -2.25
CA GLY A 99 -8.45 -0.87 -3.25
C GLY A 99 -8.50 -1.51 -4.63
N TYR A 100 -8.57 -0.66 -5.66
CA TYR A 100 -8.55 -1.08 -7.06
C TYR A 100 -7.58 -0.19 -7.82
N PHE A 101 -6.74 -0.76 -8.66
CA PHE A 101 -5.92 0.05 -9.54
C PHE A 101 -6.81 0.85 -10.49
N ALA A 102 -6.55 2.14 -10.63
CA ALA A 102 -7.29 3.03 -11.49
C ALA A 102 -6.41 4.17 -12.00
N PHE A 103 -6.78 4.73 -13.13
CA PHE A 103 -6.18 5.96 -13.62
C PHE A 103 -6.94 7.16 -13.06
N ILE A 104 -6.19 8.18 -12.62
CA ILE A 104 -6.74 9.42 -12.08
C ILE A 104 -6.51 10.54 -13.09
N TYR A 105 -7.52 11.41 -13.24
CA TYR A 105 -7.48 12.54 -14.13
C TYR A 105 -8.10 13.80 -13.48
N ASP A 106 -7.81 14.97 -14.03
CA ASP A 106 -8.45 16.23 -13.66
C ASP A 106 -9.63 16.50 -14.59
N ASN A 107 -10.86 16.40 -14.04
CA ASN A 107 -12.11 16.60 -14.80
C ASN A 107 -12.28 18.04 -15.32
N SER A 108 -11.51 19.00 -14.80
CA SER A 108 -11.50 20.38 -15.33
C SER A 108 -10.60 20.56 -16.56
N LYS A 109 -9.76 19.56 -16.88
CA LYS A 109 -8.78 19.59 -17.97
C LYS A 109 -9.07 18.59 -19.08
N LEU A 110 -9.75 17.49 -18.75
CA LEU A 110 -10.05 16.40 -19.71
C LEU A 110 -11.56 16.31 -19.96
N ASP A 111 -12.03 16.91 -21.04
CA ASP A 111 -13.47 16.98 -21.38
C ASP A 111 -14.07 15.62 -21.75
N ASN A 112 -13.28 14.74 -22.36
CA ASN A 112 -13.71 13.43 -22.83
C ASN A 112 -12.83 12.34 -22.21
N PRO A 113 -13.04 11.99 -20.94
CA PRO A 113 -12.26 10.94 -20.29
C PRO A 113 -12.54 9.57 -20.88
N PRO A 114 -11.53 8.70 -21.04
CA PRO A 114 -11.70 7.31 -21.49
C PRO A 114 -12.68 6.55 -20.60
N LYS A 115 -13.53 5.72 -21.21
CA LYS A 115 -14.55 4.93 -20.49
C LYS A 115 -14.14 3.46 -20.34
N SER A 116 -13.10 3.06 -21.05
CA SER A 116 -12.55 1.70 -21.04
C SER A 116 -11.04 1.74 -21.16
N MET A 117 -10.37 0.65 -20.82
CA MET A 117 -8.93 0.50 -21.04
C MET A 117 -8.59 0.61 -22.53
N ILE A 118 -9.45 0.06 -23.40
CA ILE A 118 -9.22 0.17 -24.85
C ILE A 118 -9.42 1.59 -25.38
N ASP A 119 -10.33 2.37 -24.80
CA ASP A 119 -10.46 3.80 -25.10
C ASP A 119 -9.20 4.56 -24.70
N LEU A 120 -8.69 4.30 -23.48
CA LEU A 120 -7.44 4.91 -23.00
C LEU A 120 -6.26 4.61 -23.94
N ILE A 121 -6.16 3.37 -24.41
CA ILE A 121 -5.13 2.92 -25.35
C ILE A 121 -5.26 3.62 -26.70
N ASN A 122 -6.47 3.84 -27.19
CA ASN A 122 -6.72 4.35 -28.55
C ASN A 122 -6.90 5.88 -28.61
N GLN A 123 -7.17 6.56 -27.48
CA GLN A 123 -7.33 8.02 -27.47
C GLN A 123 -5.99 8.71 -27.70
N ASP A 124 -5.87 9.50 -28.75
CA ASP A 124 -4.64 10.22 -29.09
C ASP A 124 -4.34 11.38 -28.10
N ASP A 125 -3.11 11.87 -28.12
CA ASP A 125 -2.62 13.07 -27.40
C ASP A 125 -2.69 13.03 -25.87
N LEU A 126 -2.91 11.88 -25.24
CA LEU A 126 -2.86 11.71 -23.79
C LEU A 126 -1.42 11.50 -23.31
N LYS A 127 -1.06 12.21 -22.24
CA LYS A 127 0.19 12.03 -21.50
C LYS A 127 -0.11 11.29 -20.20
N ILE A 128 0.44 10.11 -20.07
CA ILE A 128 0.21 9.23 -18.93
C ILE A 128 1.52 9.08 -18.15
N VAL A 129 1.46 9.16 -16.82
CA VAL A 129 2.56 8.79 -15.94
C VAL A 129 2.19 7.50 -15.21
N VAL A 130 3.14 6.58 -15.16
CA VAL A 130 2.99 5.24 -14.57
C VAL A 130 4.21 4.94 -13.71
N GLN A 131 4.03 4.14 -12.67
CA GLN A 131 5.17 3.64 -11.87
C GLN A 131 5.88 2.50 -12.59
N ASP A 132 7.18 2.38 -12.37
CA ASP A 132 8.01 1.31 -12.91
C ASP A 132 7.62 -0.04 -12.29
N PRO A 133 7.24 -1.04 -13.10
CA PRO A 133 6.85 -2.36 -12.59
C PRO A 133 7.96 -3.10 -11.82
N ARG A 134 9.23 -2.71 -12.01
CA ARG A 134 10.37 -3.30 -11.30
C ARG A 134 10.47 -2.85 -9.84
N THR A 135 9.92 -1.69 -9.52
CA THR A 135 10.10 -1.02 -8.22
C THR A 135 8.81 -0.74 -7.50
N SER A 136 7.68 -0.78 -8.21
CA SER A 136 6.36 -0.43 -7.66
C SER A 136 5.30 -1.52 -7.90
N PRO A 137 4.59 -1.95 -6.86
CA PRO A 137 3.46 -2.87 -7.00
C PRO A 137 2.33 -2.26 -7.84
N VAL A 138 2.21 -0.92 -7.91
CA VAL A 138 1.20 -0.25 -8.74
C VAL A 138 1.51 -0.44 -10.22
N GLY A 139 2.77 -0.25 -10.64
CA GLY A 139 3.20 -0.53 -12.01
C GLY A 139 3.05 -2.00 -12.38
N LEU A 140 3.43 -2.91 -11.47
CA LEU A 140 3.24 -4.35 -11.66
C LEU A 140 1.75 -4.72 -11.71
N GLY A 141 0.93 -4.05 -10.92
CA GLY A 141 -0.53 -4.18 -10.92
C GLY A 141 -1.15 -3.81 -12.27
N LEU A 142 -0.63 -2.79 -12.95
CA LEU A 142 -1.05 -2.46 -14.32
C LEU A 142 -0.80 -3.62 -15.28
N LEU A 143 0.37 -4.27 -15.21
CA LEU A 143 0.67 -5.41 -16.08
C LEU A 143 -0.30 -6.57 -15.84
N ARG A 144 -0.59 -6.88 -14.57
CA ARG A 144 -1.58 -7.89 -14.17
C ARG A 144 -2.99 -7.52 -14.66
N TRP A 145 -3.38 -6.25 -14.50
CA TRP A 145 -4.68 -5.75 -14.95
C TRP A 145 -4.84 -5.86 -16.46
N MET A 146 -3.86 -5.37 -17.22
CA MET A 146 -3.84 -5.48 -18.68
C MET A 146 -3.89 -6.93 -19.15
N LYS A 147 -3.17 -7.84 -18.50
CA LYS A 147 -3.18 -9.27 -18.83
C LYS A 147 -4.54 -9.91 -18.54
N SER A 148 -5.19 -9.51 -17.44
CA SER A 148 -6.53 -9.99 -17.10
C SER A 148 -7.60 -9.54 -18.11
N LEU A 149 -7.46 -8.33 -18.65
CA LEU A 149 -8.42 -7.78 -19.61
C LEU A 149 -8.21 -8.31 -21.03
N PHE A 150 -6.96 -8.50 -21.45
CA PHE A 150 -6.63 -8.72 -22.86
C PHE A 150 -6.09 -10.11 -23.19
N GLY A 151 -5.80 -10.94 -22.18
CA GLY A 151 -5.28 -12.29 -22.42
C GLY A 151 -4.10 -12.32 -23.39
N ASP A 152 -4.25 -12.99 -24.53
CA ASP A 152 -3.20 -13.12 -25.54
C ASP A 152 -2.86 -11.80 -26.27
N GLU A 153 -3.78 -10.82 -26.25
CA GLU A 153 -3.56 -9.51 -26.88
C GLU A 153 -2.82 -8.53 -25.95
N TYR A 154 -2.52 -8.94 -24.72
CA TYR A 154 -1.88 -8.13 -23.69
C TYR A 154 -0.65 -7.39 -24.20
N GLN A 155 0.31 -8.12 -24.80
CA GLN A 155 1.59 -7.52 -25.24
C GLN A 155 1.39 -6.42 -26.28
N SER A 156 0.47 -6.64 -27.24
CA SER A 156 0.17 -5.64 -28.28
C SER A 156 -0.48 -4.39 -27.69
N ASN A 157 -1.32 -4.54 -26.67
CA ASN A 157 -2.01 -3.44 -26.01
C ASN A 157 -1.08 -2.66 -25.05
N ILE A 158 -0.18 -3.34 -24.33
CA ILE A 158 0.88 -2.66 -23.57
C ILE A 158 1.76 -1.82 -24.51
N LYS A 159 2.16 -2.36 -25.65
CA LYS A 159 2.98 -1.60 -26.61
C LYS A 159 2.29 -0.35 -27.15
N LYS A 160 0.96 -0.35 -27.26
CA LYS A 160 0.19 0.84 -27.63
C LYS A 160 0.10 1.84 -26.50
N LEU A 161 -0.18 1.36 -25.27
CA LEU A 161 -0.25 2.20 -24.07
C LEU A 161 1.09 2.87 -23.77
N ASP A 162 2.21 2.15 -23.92
CA ASP A 162 3.57 2.64 -23.70
C ASP A 162 3.89 3.91 -24.52
N LYS A 163 3.35 4.04 -25.73
CA LYS A 163 3.53 5.25 -26.55
C LYS A 163 2.97 6.53 -25.93
N LYS A 164 2.07 6.41 -24.96
CA LYS A 164 1.44 7.53 -24.23
C LYS A 164 2.08 7.76 -22.89
N ILE A 165 2.87 6.80 -22.40
CA ILE A 165 3.55 6.90 -21.12
C ILE A 165 4.77 7.79 -21.30
N ILE A 166 4.73 8.96 -20.67
CA ILE A 166 5.81 9.94 -20.76
C ILE A 166 7.03 9.59 -19.90
N THR A 167 6.79 8.83 -18.82
CA THR A 167 7.84 8.32 -17.95
C THR A 167 7.32 7.21 -17.03
N TYR A 168 8.24 6.34 -16.61
CA TYR A 168 8.05 5.38 -15.52
C TYR A 168 8.79 5.88 -14.29
N THR A 169 8.06 6.17 -13.21
CA THR A 169 8.63 6.69 -11.96
C THR A 169 9.03 5.57 -11.01
N PRO A 170 10.00 5.79 -10.09
CA PRO A 170 10.39 4.78 -9.11
C PRO A 170 9.25 4.34 -8.19
N GLY A 171 8.37 5.26 -7.81
CA GLY A 171 7.29 5.02 -6.88
C GLY A 171 6.03 5.83 -7.14
N TRP A 172 5.05 5.66 -6.25
CA TRP A 172 3.75 6.32 -6.36
C TRP A 172 3.84 7.83 -6.13
N THR A 173 4.63 8.25 -5.15
CA THR A 173 4.76 9.66 -4.74
C THR A 173 5.22 10.55 -5.90
N GLU A 174 6.23 10.10 -6.65
CA GLU A 174 6.76 10.85 -7.80
C GLU A 174 5.73 10.90 -8.94
N ALA A 175 5.06 9.78 -9.24
CA ALA A 175 4.05 9.74 -10.30
C ALA A 175 2.89 10.69 -10.01
N TYR A 176 2.37 10.62 -8.79
CA TYR A 176 1.23 11.43 -8.39
C TYR A 176 1.60 12.92 -8.31
N GLY A 177 2.81 13.22 -7.81
CA GLY A 177 3.37 14.58 -7.81
C GLY A 177 3.46 15.18 -9.22
N MET A 178 4.00 14.46 -10.20
CA MET A 178 4.07 14.89 -11.59
C MET A 178 2.69 15.20 -12.19
N PHE A 179 1.69 14.39 -11.87
CA PHE A 179 0.31 14.63 -12.30
C PHE A 179 -0.27 15.91 -11.67
N LEU A 180 -0.10 16.11 -10.37
CA LEU A 180 -0.59 17.32 -9.68
C LEU A 180 0.07 18.60 -10.19
N GLU A 181 1.35 18.52 -10.55
CA GLU A 181 2.09 19.64 -11.20
C GLU A 181 1.62 19.93 -12.63
N GLY A 182 0.78 19.06 -13.22
CA GLY A 182 0.25 19.20 -14.57
C GLY A 182 1.21 18.75 -15.66
N ASN A 183 2.21 17.92 -15.33
CA ASN A 183 3.14 17.35 -16.30
C ASN A 183 2.52 16.18 -17.09
N ALA A 184 1.46 15.57 -16.57
CA ALA A 184 0.68 14.50 -17.19
C ALA A 184 -0.82 14.78 -17.10
N ASP A 185 -1.60 14.26 -18.05
CA ASP A 185 -3.07 14.36 -18.07
C ASP A 185 -3.70 13.30 -17.16
N ILE A 186 -3.02 12.16 -17.05
CA ILE A 186 -3.50 10.97 -16.35
C ILE A 186 -2.33 10.33 -15.58
N VAL A 187 -2.63 9.83 -14.37
CA VAL A 187 -1.70 9.05 -13.55
C VAL A 187 -2.31 7.72 -13.16
N LEU A 188 -1.51 6.65 -13.18
CA LEU A 188 -1.90 5.38 -12.59
C LEU A 188 -1.85 5.49 -11.06
N SER A 189 -2.92 5.07 -10.38
CA SER A 189 -3.06 5.11 -8.93
C SER A 189 -4.15 4.12 -8.47
N TYR A 190 -4.97 4.53 -7.50
CA TYR A 190 -6.07 3.73 -6.95
C TYR A 190 -7.41 4.46 -7.12
N SER A 191 -8.50 3.71 -7.21
CA SER A 191 -9.86 4.26 -7.29
C SER A 191 -10.22 5.14 -6.08
N THR A 192 -9.51 4.97 -4.97
CA THR A 192 -9.66 5.71 -3.73
C THR A 192 -8.89 7.05 -3.69
N SER A 193 -7.93 7.27 -4.58
CA SER A 193 -7.09 8.47 -4.58
C SER A 193 -7.85 9.80 -4.59
N PRO A 194 -9.01 9.94 -5.26
CA PRO A 194 -9.80 11.18 -5.19
C PRO A 194 -10.28 11.55 -3.79
N TYR A 195 -10.36 10.58 -2.86
CA TYR A 195 -10.76 10.84 -1.48
C TYR A 195 -9.85 11.84 -0.78
N TYR A 196 -8.52 11.77 -1.02
CA TYR A 196 -7.58 12.73 -0.45
C TYR A 196 -7.99 14.17 -0.74
N HIS A 197 -8.27 14.47 -1.99
CA HIS A 197 -8.65 15.83 -2.43
C HIS A 197 -10.02 16.25 -1.90
N LEU A 198 -10.96 15.30 -1.82
CA LEU A 198 -12.28 15.56 -1.24
C LEU A 198 -12.18 15.87 0.26
N GLU A 199 -11.36 15.12 1.00
CA GLU A 199 -11.31 15.20 2.47
C GLU A 199 -10.46 16.39 2.93
N TYR A 200 -9.26 16.55 2.38
CA TYR A 200 -8.28 17.51 2.89
C TYR A 200 -8.23 18.83 2.14
N GLU A 201 -8.60 18.84 0.87
CA GLU A 201 -8.56 20.05 0.03
C GLU A 201 -9.96 20.60 -0.29
N ASN A 202 -11.01 19.85 0.03
CA ASN A 202 -12.41 20.11 -0.37
C ASN A 202 -12.53 20.32 -1.89
N GLU A 203 -11.72 19.59 -2.67
CA GLU A 203 -11.61 19.64 -4.11
C GLU A 203 -12.19 18.37 -4.74
N ASN A 204 -13.04 18.51 -5.75
CA ASN A 204 -13.71 17.40 -6.40
C ASN A 204 -13.40 17.23 -7.89
N LYS A 205 -12.42 17.96 -8.41
CA LYS A 205 -12.04 17.86 -9.81
C LYS A 205 -11.27 16.59 -10.16
N TYR A 206 -10.56 16.02 -9.20
CA TYR A 206 -9.83 14.76 -9.42
C TYR A 206 -10.78 13.59 -9.38
N ARG A 207 -10.73 12.75 -10.41
CA ARG A 207 -11.62 11.59 -10.59
C ARG A 207 -10.84 10.35 -10.96
N ALA A 208 -11.35 9.20 -10.54
CA ALA A 208 -10.89 7.93 -11.08
C ALA A 208 -11.63 7.61 -12.37
N LEU A 209 -10.91 7.14 -13.38
CA LEU A 209 -11.52 6.50 -14.56
C LEU A 209 -12.06 5.15 -14.09
N ILE A 210 -13.37 4.98 -14.15
CA ILE A 210 -14.03 3.71 -13.79
C ILE A 210 -14.42 3.03 -15.10
N PHE A 211 -13.72 1.95 -15.41
CA PHE A 211 -13.88 1.22 -16.67
C PHE A 211 -14.97 0.15 -16.57
N GLU A 212 -15.77 0.02 -17.62
CA GLU A 212 -16.89 -0.92 -17.65
C GLU A 212 -16.45 -2.40 -17.61
N GLU A 213 -15.28 -2.71 -18.15
CA GLU A 213 -14.66 -4.04 -18.10
C GLU A 213 -14.13 -4.45 -16.72
N GLY A 214 -14.12 -3.51 -15.79
CA GLY A 214 -13.71 -3.72 -14.40
C GLY A 214 -12.24 -3.39 -14.11
N HIS A 215 -11.90 -3.48 -12.84
CA HIS A 215 -10.59 -3.10 -12.29
C HIS A 215 -9.96 -4.25 -11.51
N LEU A 216 -8.64 -4.35 -11.57
CA LEU A 216 -7.92 -5.32 -10.74
C LEU A 216 -7.92 -4.84 -9.28
N PRO A 217 -8.44 -5.64 -8.35
CA PRO A 217 -8.33 -5.32 -6.93
C PRO A 217 -6.89 -5.52 -6.45
N THR A 218 -6.51 -4.75 -5.44
CA THR A 218 -5.30 -4.93 -4.67
C THR A 218 -5.64 -4.97 -3.19
N LYS A 219 -4.91 -5.78 -2.42
CA LYS A 219 -5.00 -5.85 -0.97
C LYS A 219 -3.59 -5.79 -0.41
N GLU A 220 -3.41 -5.07 0.66
CA GLU A 220 -2.13 -5.02 1.34
C GLU A 220 -2.10 -5.98 2.53
N VAL A 221 -0.99 -6.69 2.63
CA VAL A 221 -0.74 -7.70 3.65
C VAL A 221 0.21 -7.15 4.70
N VAL A 222 -0.08 -7.44 5.97
CA VAL A 222 0.87 -7.38 7.08
C VAL A 222 1.17 -8.80 7.53
N TYR A 223 2.45 -9.14 7.77
CA TYR A 223 2.81 -10.45 8.29
C TYR A 223 4.01 -10.41 9.23
N VAL A 224 4.01 -11.32 10.23
CA VAL A 224 5.13 -11.55 11.13
C VAL A 224 6.04 -12.60 10.51
N ARG A 225 7.34 -12.33 10.41
CA ARG A 225 8.27 -13.29 9.83
C ARG A 225 8.38 -14.58 10.69
N ASN A 226 8.49 -15.72 10.00
CA ASN A 226 8.60 -17.03 10.67
C ASN A 226 9.83 -17.18 11.55
N ASP A 227 10.90 -16.47 11.27
CA ASP A 227 12.16 -16.49 12.02
C ASP A 227 12.29 -15.31 13.04
N SER A 228 11.25 -14.48 13.18
CA SER A 228 11.22 -13.43 14.21
C SER A 228 11.24 -14.05 15.62
N SER A 229 12.01 -13.44 16.51
CA SER A 229 11.95 -13.72 17.96
C SER A 229 10.79 -13.03 18.67
N ASN A 230 10.17 -12.01 18.01
CA ASN A 230 9.12 -11.14 18.54
C ASN A 230 7.72 -11.51 18.04
N LYS A 231 7.45 -12.81 17.81
CA LYS A 231 6.18 -13.25 17.19
C LYS A 231 4.94 -12.81 17.94
N GLU A 232 4.96 -12.88 19.27
CA GLU A 232 3.81 -12.49 20.11
C GLU A 232 3.54 -10.99 19.98
N LEU A 233 4.60 -10.18 19.99
CA LEU A 233 4.48 -8.73 19.82
C LEU A 233 4.02 -8.35 18.41
N GLY A 234 4.56 -9.04 17.39
CA GLY A 234 4.12 -8.90 16.00
C GLY A 234 2.64 -9.25 15.80
N GLN A 235 2.17 -10.33 16.44
CA GLN A 235 0.74 -10.70 16.44
C GLN A 235 -0.12 -9.64 17.13
N GLN A 236 0.36 -9.06 18.24
CA GLN A 236 -0.34 -7.95 18.91
C GLN A 236 -0.43 -6.73 17.98
N PHE A 237 0.63 -6.45 17.20
CA PHE A 237 0.65 -5.38 16.22
C PHE A 237 -0.37 -5.61 15.09
N ILE A 238 -0.45 -6.82 14.51
CA ILE A 238 -1.49 -7.18 13.54
C ILE A 238 -2.88 -6.95 14.12
N ASN A 239 -3.15 -7.49 15.32
CA ASN A 239 -4.44 -7.30 15.99
C ASN A 239 -4.76 -5.84 16.29
N PHE A 240 -3.74 -5.01 16.53
CA PHE A 240 -3.88 -3.57 16.71
C PHE A 240 -4.29 -2.87 15.42
N LEU A 241 -3.64 -3.19 14.29
CA LEU A 241 -3.97 -2.63 12.97
C LEU A 241 -5.43 -2.88 12.57
N LEU A 242 -6.01 -4.02 12.98
CA LEU A 242 -7.38 -4.40 12.65
C LEU A 242 -8.45 -3.76 13.55
N LYS A 243 -8.06 -3.03 14.62
CA LYS A 243 -9.02 -2.30 15.45
C LYS A 243 -9.68 -1.17 14.66
N LYS A 244 -10.98 -0.98 14.86
CA LYS A 244 -11.77 0.03 14.13
C LYS A 244 -11.11 1.41 14.09
N GLN A 245 -10.63 1.92 15.25
CA GLN A 245 -10.00 3.25 15.32
C GLN A 245 -8.72 3.36 14.48
N ILE A 246 -7.96 2.26 14.39
CA ILE A 246 -6.73 2.20 13.59
C ILE A 246 -7.07 2.05 12.12
N GLN A 247 -8.08 1.27 11.80
CA GLN A 247 -8.62 1.14 10.45
C GLN A 247 -9.17 2.47 9.92
N GLU A 248 -9.75 3.32 10.77
CA GLU A 248 -10.14 4.69 10.42
C GLU A 248 -8.92 5.58 10.08
N ILE A 249 -7.78 5.41 10.79
CA ILE A 249 -6.52 6.11 10.51
C ILE A 249 -5.97 5.64 9.16
N ILE A 250 -5.92 4.33 8.93
CA ILE A 250 -5.46 3.73 7.67
C ILE A 250 -6.30 4.26 6.50
N ALA A 251 -7.62 4.18 6.59
CA ALA A 251 -8.50 4.66 5.54
C ALA A 251 -8.28 6.14 5.20
N LYS A 252 -8.06 6.99 6.22
CA LYS A 252 -7.88 8.43 6.03
C LYS A 252 -6.49 8.79 5.52
N LYS A 253 -5.43 8.11 5.97
CA LYS A 253 -4.05 8.51 5.69
C LYS A 253 -3.36 7.65 4.65
N ASN A 254 -3.68 6.34 4.55
CA ASN A 254 -3.23 5.48 3.47
C ASN A 254 -4.11 5.61 2.22
N ILE A 255 -5.29 6.24 2.36
CA ILE A 255 -6.23 6.49 1.25
C ILE A 255 -6.68 5.17 0.57
N MET A 256 -6.81 4.11 1.37
CA MET A 256 -7.29 2.80 0.94
C MET A 256 -8.57 2.44 1.69
N TYR A 257 -9.39 1.55 1.14
CA TYR A 257 -10.54 1.02 1.87
C TYR A 257 -10.06 0.16 3.05
N PRO A 258 -10.55 0.39 4.27
CA PRO A 258 -10.21 -0.46 5.40
C PRO A 258 -10.90 -1.82 5.27
N VAL A 259 -10.27 -2.91 5.77
CA VAL A 259 -10.94 -4.23 5.80
C VAL A 259 -12.09 -4.29 6.80
N ASN A 260 -12.14 -3.36 7.75
CA ASN A 260 -13.29 -3.17 8.63
C ASN A 260 -14.25 -2.14 8.02
N GLU A 261 -15.34 -2.60 7.43
CA GLU A 261 -16.35 -1.76 6.75
C GLU A 261 -16.92 -0.64 7.64
N GLU A 262 -16.97 -0.84 8.97
CA GLU A 262 -17.44 0.18 9.91
C GLU A 262 -16.46 1.35 10.05
N ALA A 263 -15.22 1.20 9.58
CA ALA A 263 -14.17 2.21 9.61
C ALA A 263 -14.11 3.06 8.32
N VAL A 264 -14.94 2.77 7.31
CA VAL A 264 -14.97 3.53 6.06
C VAL A 264 -15.40 4.97 6.31
N PRO A 265 -14.56 5.98 6.02
CA PRO A 265 -14.91 7.40 6.20
C PRO A 265 -16.12 7.80 5.36
N GLU A 266 -16.94 8.74 5.88
CA GLU A 266 -18.19 9.11 5.22
C GLU A 266 -17.98 9.62 3.78
N ARG A 267 -16.98 10.47 3.54
CA ARG A 267 -16.70 10.98 2.20
C ARG A 267 -16.14 9.92 1.24
N MET A 268 -15.50 8.86 1.76
CA MET A 268 -15.02 7.76 0.93
C MET A 268 -16.17 6.92 0.36
N LYS A 269 -17.31 6.86 1.04
CA LYS A 269 -18.53 6.20 0.57
C LYS A 269 -19.15 6.81 -0.69
N TYR A 270 -18.76 8.05 -1.04
CA TYR A 270 -19.20 8.69 -2.28
C TYR A 270 -18.35 8.32 -3.50
N LEU A 271 -17.24 7.64 -3.29
CA LEU A 271 -16.45 7.13 -4.41
C LEU A 271 -17.19 5.97 -5.09
N VAL A 272 -17.02 5.88 -6.40
CA VAL A 272 -17.55 4.74 -7.16
C VAL A 272 -16.60 3.56 -6.97
N GLU A 273 -17.09 2.50 -6.35
CA GLU A 273 -16.35 1.25 -6.26
C GLU A 273 -16.43 0.51 -7.60
N PRO A 274 -15.28 0.15 -8.20
CA PRO A 274 -15.27 -0.56 -9.47
C PRO A 274 -15.76 -1.99 -9.37
N VAL A 275 -16.21 -2.54 -10.49
CA VAL A 275 -16.39 -3.99 -10.61
C VAL A 275 -15.01 -4.65 -10.60
N ALA A 276 -14.82 -5.66 -9.76
CA ALA A 276 -13.56 -6.39 -9.65
C ALA A 276 -13.36 -7.34 -10.84
N VAL A 277 -12.15 -7.35 -11.42
CA VAL A 277 -11.69 -8.42 -12.31
C VAL A 277 -10.68 -9.28 -11.58
N ASN A 278 -10.70 -10.58 -11.81
CA ASN A 278 -9.71 -11.48 -11.23
C ASN A 278 -8.45 -11.53 -12.09
N TYR A 279 -7.28 -11.53 -11.46
CA TYR A 279 -6.06 -11.87 -12.17
C TYR A 279 -6.07 -13.35 -12.53
N VAL A 280 -6.03 -13.63 -13.83
CA VAL A 280 -6.12 -15.01 -14.40
C VAL A 280 -4.75 -15.46 -14.93
N GLY A 281 -3.69 -14.72 -14.64
CA GLY A 281 -2.34 -15.03 -15.11
C GLY A 281 -1.62 -16.04 -14.22
N ASN A 282 -0.75 -16.85 -14.83
CA ASN A 282 0.14 -17.79 -14.12
C ASN A 282 1.57 -17.26 -14.01
N LEU A 283 1.83 -16.04 -14.47
CA LEU A 283 3.18 -15.47 -14.45
C LEU A 283 3.51 -14.89 -13.08
N SER A 284 4.72 -15.17 -12.63
CA SER A 284 5.31 -14.48 -11.49
C SER A 284 5.55 -13.00 -11.79
N ALA A 285 5.79 -12.21 -10.77
CA ALA A 285 6.19 -10.81 -10.90
C ALA A 285 7.42 -10.64 -11.83
N ALA A 286 8.43 -11.52 -11.67
CA ALA A 286 9.64 -11.48 -12.47
C ALA A 286 9.37 -11.74 -13.96
N GLU A 287 8.55 -12.73 -14.29
CA GLU A 287 8.18 -13.05 -15.68
C GLU A 287 7.37 -11.92 -16.32
N LEU A 288 6.44 -11.30 -15.58
CA LEU A 288 5.68 -10.14 -16.09
C LEU A 288 6.59 -8.95 -16.37
N VAL A 289 7.56 -8.69 -15.50
CA VAL A 289 8.55 -7.61 -15.68
C VAL A 289 9.45 -7.93 -16.90
N GLU A 290 9.87 -9.17 -17.08
CA GLU A 290 10.68 -9.58 -18.23
C GLU A 290 9.91 -9.39 -19.54
N GLU A 291 8.66 -9.87 -19.63
CA GLU A 291 7.78 -9.64 -20.80
C GLU A 291 7.61 -8.14 -21.09
N TRP A 292 7.37 -7.32 -20.07
CA TRP A 292 7.21 -5.88 -20.23
C TRP A 292 8.49 -5.22 -20.76
N LEU A 293 9.67 -5.55 -20.20
CA LEU A 293 10.96 -5.03 -20.67
C LEU A 293 11.21 -5.34 -22.14
N GLU A 294 10.84 -6.54 -22.61
CA GLU A 294 10.94 -6.89 -24.03
C GLU A 294 10.08 -6.01 -24.94
N ILE A 295 8.98 -5.45 -24.40
CA ILE A 295 8.05 -4.61 -25.16
C ILE A 295 8.56 -3.17 -25.23
N VAL A 296 8.97 -2.59 -24.08
CA VAL A 296 9.29 -1.17 -23.97
C VAL A 296 10.73 -0.82 -24.36
N THR A 297 11.62 -1.82 -24.48
CA THR A 297 13.02 -1.59 -24.89
C THR A 297 13.29 -1.85 -26.38
N LYS A 298 12.31 -2.30 -27.15
CA LYS A 298 12.36 -2.50 -28.61
C LYS A 298 11.73 -1.33 -29.36
#